data_7680d408e5de69385744cd43781d9af9
#
_entry.id   7680d408e5de69385744cd43781d9af9
#
_cell.length_a   1.000
_cell.length_b   1.000
_cell.length_c   1.000
_cell.angle_alpha   90.00
_cell.angle_beta   90.00
_cell.angle_gamma   90.00
#
_symmetry.space_group_name_H-M   'P 1'
#
loop_
_entity.id
_entity.type
_entity.pdbx_description
1 polymer ?
#
loop_
_entity_poly.entity_id
_entity_poly.type
_entity_poly.pdbx_seq_one_letter_code
_entity_poly.pdbx_strand_id
1 'polypeptide(L)'
;FTHHRQTIAKRYQAAFSGLQSVTLPKPLANTSPNWLRFPIQVKHPDQLFKAAQKDGILLGDWYQSPLAPNCSLGTFQYLPGSCPHAEAVSKHVINLPTHPRLTTSQQDKIIQLVTQNTP
;
A
#
# COMPACT_ATOMS: atom_id res chain seq x y z
N PHE A 1 -6.91 18.40 -5.62
CA PHE A 1 -6.66 17.16 -4.84
C PHE A 1 -5.77 16.17 -5.60
N THR A 2 -6.00 15.91 -6.88
CA THR A 2 -5.21 14.94 -7.67
C THR A 2 -3.73 15.30 -7.74
N HIS A 3 -3.39 16.55 -8.02
CA HIS A 3 -2.01 17.02 -8.05
C HIS A 3 -1.27 16.79 -6.72
N HIS A 4 -1.92 17.07 -5.59
CA HIS A 4 -1.35 16.82 -4.26
C HIS A 4 -1.03 15.33 -4.03
N ARG A 5 -1.97 14.44 -4.39
CA ARG A 5 -1.76 12.99 -4.31
C ARG A 5 -0.64 12.49 -5.20
N GLN A 6 -0.55 13.03 -6.42
CA GLN A 6 0.54 12.72 -7.34
C GLN A 6 1.89 13.17 -6.80
N THR A 7 1.96 14.33 -6.14
CA THR A 7 3.18 14.82 -5.48
C THR A 7 3.62 13.88 -4.36
N ILE A 8 2.69 13.47 -3.50
CA ILE A 8 2.98 12.50 -2.42
C ILE A 8 3.44 11.17 -3.02
N ALA A 9 2.75 10.65 -4.03
CA ALA A 9 3.10 9.40 -4.68
C ALA A 9 4.52 9.43 -5.30
N LYS A 10 4.89 10.52 -5.97
CA LYS A 10 6.26 10.72 -6.50
C LYS A 10 7.29 10.69 -5.37
N ARG A 11 6.96 11.28 -4.21
CA ARG A 11 7.83 11.31 -3.05
C ARG A 11 8.05 9.91 -2.48
N TYR A 12 6.98 9.12 -2.35
CA TYR A 12 7.05 7.72 -1.94
C TYR A 12 7.85 6.87 -2.93
N GLN A 13 7.60 7.05 -4.24
CA GLN A 13 8.36 6.36 -5.27
C GLN A 13 9.85 6.65 -5.17
N ALA A 14 10.24 7.93 -5.01
CA ALA A 14 11.64 8.31 -4.87
C ALA A 14 12.28 7.73 -3.60
N ALA A 15 11.56 7.75 -2.47
CA ALA A 15 12.06 7.26 -1.20
C ALA A 15 12.27 5.74 -1.16
N PHE A 16 11.42 4.97 -1.86
CA PHE A 16 11.44 3.51 -1.79
C PHE A 16 12.04 2.83 -3.01
N SER A 17 12.41 3.56 -4.06
CA SER A 17 12.94 2.99 -5.32
C SER A 17 14.20 2.14 -5.14
N GLY A 18 14.98 2.38 -4.07
CA GLY A 18 16.19 1.60 -3.74
C GLY A 18 15.96 0.43 -2.77
N LEU A 19 14.74 0.27 -2.22
CA LEU A 19 14.44 -0.78 -1.25
C LEU A 19 14.07 -2.08 -1.96
N GLN A 20 14.89 -3.11 -1.84
CA GLN A 20 14.63 -4.42 -2.46
C GLN A 20 13.45 -5.16 -1.82
N SER A 21 13.14 -4.84 -0.57
CA SER A 21 12.05 -5.44 0.23
C SER A 21 10.67 -4.82 -0.04
N VAL A 22 10.60 -3.76 -0.85
CA VAL A 22 9.37 -3.06 -1.19
C VAL A 22 9.12 -3.13 -2.70
N THR A 23 7.99 -3.72 -3.09
CA THR A 23 7.55 -3.67 -4.48
C THR A 23 6.62 -2.47 -4.69
N LEU A 24 7.03 -1.60 -5.60
CA LEU A 24 6.29 -0.39 -5.95
C LEU A 24 5.32 -0.62 -7.11
N PRO A 25 4.19 0.11 -7.14
CA PRO A 25 3.28 0.07 -8.27
C PRO A 25 3.94 0.62 -9.52
N LYS A 26 3.71 -0.04 -10.66
CA LYS A 26 4.18 0.41 -11.98
C LYS A 26 2.97 0.88 -12.79
N PRO A 27 2.74 2.19 -12.93
CA PRO A 27 1.69 2.70 -13.80
C PRO A 27 1.90 2.24 -15.25
N LEU A 28 0.82 1.98 -15.94
CA LEU A 28 0.87 1.69 -17.38
C LEU A 28 1.35 2.92 -18.14
N ALA A 29 2.02 2.69 -19.26
CA ALA A 29 2.43 3.77 -20.17
C ALA A 29 1.20 4.60 -20.58
N ASN A 30 1.38 5.90 -20.70
CA ASN A 30 0.34 6.87 -21.08
C ASN A 30 -0.84 6.96 -20.10
N THR A 31 -0.65 6.55 -18.82
CA THR A 31 -1.65 6.73 -17.77
C THR A 31 -1.18 7.75 -16.75
N SER A 32 -2.15 8.43 -16.12
CA SER A 32 -1.91 9.38 -15.03
C SER A 32 -2.75 8.98 -13.81
N PRO A 33 -2.26 8.09 -12.94
CA PRO A 33 -3.00 7.65 -11.77
C PRO A 33 -3.30 8.80 -10.81
N ASN A 34 -4.49 8.78 -10.23
CA ASN A 34 -4.90 9.79 -9.23
C ASN A 34 -4.37 9.50 -7.83
N TRP A 35 -3.84 8.30 -7.61
CA TRP A 35 -3.27 7.85 -6.35
C TRP A 35 -4.20 8.08 -5.14
N LEU A 36 -5.45 7.66 -5.25
CA LEU A 36 -6.39 7.70 -4.12
C LEU A 36 -5.77 7.07 -2.86
N ARG A 37 -4.99 6.02 -3.07
CA ARG A 37 -4.08 5.37 -2.12
C ARG A 37 -2.81 5.01 -2.86
N PHE A 38 -1.71 4.86 -2.14
CA PHE A 38 -0.45 4.43 -2.73
C PHE A 38 -0.14 3.00 -2.26
N PRO A 39 -0.42 1.96 -3.07
CA PRO A 39 -0.18 0.59 -2.69
C PRO A 39 1.31 0.26 -2.76
N ILE A 40 1.81 -0.44 -1.76
CA ILE A 40 3.12 -1.10 -1.78
C ILE A 40 2.94 -2.56 -1.38
N GLN A 41 3.83 -3.44 -1.84
CA GLN A 41 3.89 -4.80 -1.33
C GLN A 41 5.14 -4.97 -0.49
N VAL A 42 4.99 -5.59 0.67
CA VAL A 42 6.06 -5.87 1.63
C VAL A 42 5.98 -7.31 2.09
N LYS A 43 7.11 -7.87 2.52
CA LYS A 43 7.17 -9.29 2.94
C LYS A 43 6.35 -9.56 4.21
N HIS A 44 6.36 -8.62 5.16
CA HIS A 44 5.74 -8.76 6.47
C HIS A 44 4.80 -7.60 6.79
N PRO A 45 3.61 -7.53 6.14
CA PRO A 45 2.67 -6.43 6.34
C PRO A 45 2.23 -6.27 7.78
N ASP A 46 2.02 -7.37 8.52
CA ASP A 46 1.59 -7.32 9.92
C ASP A 46 2.59 -6.60 10.83
N GLN A 47 3.89 -6.75 10.57
CA GLN A 47 4.93 -6.06 11.34
C GLN A 47 4.87 -4.54 11.07
N LEU A 48 4.69 -4.16 9.81
CA LEU A 48 4.57 -2.76 9.43
C LEU A 48 3.28 -2.13 9.98
N PHE A 49 2.16 -2.86 9.98
CA PHE A 49 0.92 -2.40 10.62
C PHE A 49 1.09 -2.17 12.13
N LYS A 50 1.73 -3.10 12.84
CA LYS A 50 2.00 -2.95 14.28
C LYS A 50 2.90 -1.75 14.58
N ALA A 51 3.94 -1.55 13.78
CA ALA A 51 4.82 -0.38 13.91
C ALA A 51 4.07 0.93 13.63
N ALA A 52 3.27 0.97 12.58
CA ALA A 52 2.43 2.12 12.23
C ALA A 52 1.45 2.49 13.35
N GLN A 53 0.77 1.48 13.91
CA GLN A 53 -0.18 1.69 15.01
C GLN A 53 0.51 2.28 16.26
N LYS A 54 1.71 1.80 16.58
CA LYS A 54 2.51 2.31 17.69
C LYS A 54 2.88 3.78 17.52
N ASP A 55 3.13 4.20 16.27
CA ASP A 55 3.49 5.57 15.92
C ASP A 55 2.28 6.46 15.60
N GLY A 56 1.05 5.95 15.77
CA GLY A 56 -0.18 6.66 15.47
C GLY A 56 -0.41 6.92 13.98
N ILE A 57 0.19 6.10 13.11
CA ILE A 57 0.06 6.18 11.66
C ILE A 57 -1.01 5.21 11.17
N LEU A 58 -2.02 5.71 10.48
CA LEU A 58 -3.08 4.89 9.90
C LEU A 58 -2.69 4.44 8.48
N LEU A 59 -2.33 3.17 8.34
CA LEU A 59 -2.14 2.52 7.05
C LEU A 59 -3.44 1.87 6.58
N GLY A 60 -3.63 1.77 5.28
CA GLY A 60 -4.76 1.06 4.70
C GLY A 60 -4.44 -0.41 4.45
N ASP A 61 -5.42 -1.27 4.65
CA ASP A 61 -5.33 -2.73 4.51
C ASP A 61 -6.11 -3.29 3.29
N TRP A 62 -6.46 -2.43 2.33
CA TRP A 62 -7.22 -2.83 1.15
C TRP A 62 -6.30 -3.39 0.04
N TYR A 63 -6.53 -4.57 -0.43
CA TYR A 63 -7.52 -5.55 0.03
C TYR A 63 -6.79 -6.78 0.57
N GLN A 64 -7.22 -7.28 1.71
CA GLN A 64 -6.63 -8.47 2.35
C GLN A 64 -7.11 -9.78 1.72
N SER A 65 -7.94 -9.72 0.70
CA SER A 65 -8.55 -10.85 0.05
C SER A 65 -8.79 -10.53 -1.43
N PRO A 66 -8.77 -11.53 -2.33
CA PRO A 66 -9.12 -11.34 -3.74
C PRO A 66 -10.53 -10.78 -3.96
N LEU A 67 -11.42 -10.99 -2.99
CA LEU A 67 -12.77 -10.44 -2.98
C LEU A 67 -12.92 -9.43 -1.84
N ALA A 68 -13.55 -8.30 -2.13
CA ALA A 68 -13.87 -7.25 -1.16
C ALA A 68 -15.38 -6.91 -1.19
N PRO A 69 -15.97 -6.54 -0.06
CA PRO A 69 -15.45 -6.55 1.30
C PRO A 69 -15.17 -7.96 1.81
N ASN A 70 -14.42 -8.05 2.93
CA ASN A 70 -13.92 -9.30 3.50
C ASN A 70 -15.08 -10.21 3.98
N CYS A 71 -15.67 -10.92 3.05
CA CYS A 71 -16.75 -11.87 3.24
C CYS A 71 -16.21 -13.28 3.00
N SER A 72 -16.88 -14.28 3.56
CA SER A 72 -16.47 -15.66 3.37
C SER A 72 -16.39 -15.97 1.87
N LEU A 73 -15.24 -16.40 1.41
CA LEU A 73 -15.02 -16.75 0.00
C LEU A 73 -16.10 -17.70 -0.54
N GLY A 74 -16.64 -18.58 0.34
CA GLY A 74 -17.71 -19.49 0.03
C GLY A 74 -19.05 -18.82 -0.30
N THR A 75 -19.34 -17.64 0.28
CA THR A 75 -20.58 -16.90 -0.01
C THR A 75 -20.68 -16.47 -1.50
N PHE A 76 -19.52 -16.20 -2.13
CA PHE A 76 -19.45 -15.82 -3.54
C PHE A 76 -18.99 -16.95 -4.46
N GLN A 77 -19.01 -18.18 -3.98
CA GLN A 77 -18.55 -19.35 -4.74
C GLN A 77 -17.13 -19.19 -5.32
N TYR A 78 -16.30 -18.40 -4.61
CA TYR A 78 -14.90 -18.23 -5.01
C TYR A 78 -14.11 -19.50 -4.70
N LEU A 79 -13.43 -20.02 -5.70
CA LEU A 79 -12.55 -21.17 -5.56
C LEU A 79 -11.12 -20.71 -5.27
N PRO A 80 -10.54 -21.06 -4.11
CA PRO A 80 -9.12 -20.77 -3.83
C PRO A 80 -8.24 -21.31 -4.97
N GLY A 81 -7.27 -20.50 -5.39
CA GLY A 81 -6.39 -20.80 -6.51
C GLY A 81 -6.89 -20.33 -7.88
N SER A 82 -8.14 -19.85 -8.00
CA SER A 82 -8.67 -19.35 -9.28
C SER A 82 -8.07 -18.01 -9.70
N CYS A 83 -7.57 -17.21 -8.76
CA CYS A 83 -6.90 -15.94 -9.02
C CYS A 83 -5.56 -15.85 -8.27
N PRO A 84 -4.54 -16.66 -8.63
CA PRO A 84 -3.33 -16.82 -7.85
C PRO A 84 -2.54 -15.51 -7.65
N HIS A 85 -2.53 -14.62 -8.64
CA HIS A 85 -1.88 -13.32 -8.52
C HIS A 85 -2.59 -12.41 -7.51
N ALA A 86 -3.92 -12.33 -7.55
CA ALA A 86 -4.69 -11.54 -6.59
C ALA A 86 -4.55 -12.09 -5.17
N GLU A 87 -4.55 -13.43 -5.02
CA GLU A 87 -4.33 -14.11 -3.75
C GLU A 87 -2.93 -13.83 -3.17
N ALA A 88 -1.91 -13.82 -4.01
CA ALA A 88 -0.54 -13.50 -3.59
C ALA A 88 -0.43 -12.03 -3.18
N VAL A 89 -0.91 -11.10 -4.00
CA VAL A 89 -0.85 -9.66 -3.73
C VAL A 89 -1.60 -9.28 -2.47
N SER A 90 -2.80 -9.84 -2.25
CA SER A 90 -3.62 -9.53 -1.08
C SER A 90 -2.95 -9.83 0.26
N LYS A 91 -2.02 -10.77 0.29
CA LYS A 91 -1.24 -11.14 1.48
C LYS A 91 -0.11 -10.16 1.81
N HIS A 92 0.29 -9.32 0.86
CA HIS A 92 1.48 -8.48 0.97
C HIS A 92 1.20 -6.99 0.80
N VAL A 93 0.02 -6.61 0.29
CA VAL A 93 -0.30 -5.22 -0.04
C VAL A 93 -0.64 -4.40 1.21
N ILE A 94 -0.08 -3.19 1.24
CA ILE A 94 -0.41 -2.14 2.19
C ILE A 94 -0.65 -0.86 1.42
N ASN A 95 -1.58 -0.04 1.88
CA ASN A 95 -1.87 1.25 1.26
C ASN A 95 -1.35 2.39 2.13
N LEU A 96 -0.43 3.16 1.58
CA LEU A 96 0.04 4.39 2.22
C LEU A 96 -0.95 5.53 1.99
N PRO A 97 -1.16 6.40 2.98
CA PRO A 97 -2.09 7.52 2.87
C PRO A 97 -1.57 8.58 1.89
N THR A 98 -2.51 9.14 1.12
CA THR A 98 -2.26 10.21 0.14
C THR A 98 -3.31 11.31 0.24
N HIS A 99 -4.02 11.40 1.36
CA HIS A 99 -5.14 12.34 1.52
C HIS A 99 -4.66 13.80 1.51
N PRO A 100 -5.52 14.76 1.12
CA PRO A 100 -5.13 16.16 0.92
C PRO A 100 -4.58 16.89 2.16
N ARG A 101 -4.90 16.40 3.35
CA ARG A 101 -4.44 16.99 4.62
C ARG A 101 -3.11 16.40 5.12
N LEU A 102 -2.49 15.49 4.36
CA LEU A 102 -1.23 14.85 4.77
C LEU A 102 -0.09 15.86 4.65
N THR A 103 0.41 16.31 5.78
CA THR A 103 1.53 17.27 5.85
C THR A 103 2.86 16.63 5.44
N THR A 104 3.83 17.47 5.06
CA THR A 104 5.19 17.00 4.71
C THR A 104 5.82 16.23 5.87
N SER A 105 5.69 16.72 7.11
CA SER A 105 6.20 16.03 8.30
C SER A 105 5.57 14.65 8.51
N GLN A 106 4.26 14.51 8.24
CA GLN A 106 3.60 13.20 8.30
C GLN A 106 4.09 12.26 7.20
N GLN A 107 4.32 12.78 5.98
CA GLN A 107 4.91 12.01 4.89
C GLN A 107 6.31 11.51 5.27
N ASP A 108 7.14 12.34 5.91
CA ASP A 108 8.48 11.96 6.38
C ASP A 108 8.41 10.81 7.40
N LYS A 109 7.47 10.89 8.35
CA LYS A 109 7.26 9.82 9.33
C LYS A 109 6.85 8.50 8.65
N ILE A 110 5.98 8.56 7.64
CA ILE A 110 5.57 7.37 6.88
C ILE A 110 6.76 6.78 6.12
N ILE A 111 7.55 7.62 5.47
CA ILE A 111 8.76 7.19 4.75
C ILE A 111 9.73 6.52 5.73
N GLN A 112 10.00 7.15 6.86
CA GLN A 112 10.87 6.59 7.89
C GLN A 112 10.34 5.26 8.43
N LEU A 113 9.05 5.17 8.73
CA LEU A 113 8.39 3.95 9.19
C LEU A 113 8.62 2.79 8.21
N VAL A 114 8.33 3.00 6.91
CA VAL A 114 8.53 1.97 5.89
C VAL A 114 10.00 1.58 5.80
N THR A 115 10.90 2.54 5.65
CA THR A 115 12.34 2.29 5.50
C THR A 115 12.94 1.50 6.67
N GLN A 116 12.51 1.79 7.89
CA GLN A 116 13.03 1.11 9.09
C GLN A 116 12.46 -0.29 9.31
N ASN A 117 11.26 -0.57 8.81
CA ASN A 117 10.56 -1.84 9.03
C ASN A 117 10.56 -2.77 7.81
N THR A 118 11.21 -2.36 6.72
CA THR A 118 11.38 -3.16 5.50
C THR A 118 12.83 -3.14 5.05
N PRO A 119 13.74 -3.79 5.79
CA PRO A 119 15.16 -3.86 5.45
C PRO A 119 15.44 -4.68 4.20
#